data_bc13c5f4a010c6ac9cd7226c54c6af1e
#
_entry.id   bc13c5f4a010c6ac9cd7226c54c6af1e
#
_cell.length_a   1.000
_cell.length_b   1.000
_cell.length_c   1.000
_cell.angle_alpha   90.00
_cell.angle_beta   90.00
_cell.angle_gamma   90.00
#
_symmetry.space_group_name_H-M   'P 1'
#
loop_
_entity.id
_entity.type
_entity.pdbx_description
1 polymer ?
#
loop_
_entity_poly.entity_id
_entity_poly.type
_entity_poly.pdbx_seq_one_letter_code
_entity_poly.pdbx_strand_id
1 'polypeptide(L)'
;KVENGVIDDIFLNEACSSGCGSFLQTFAGALGYSIEDFAKLGLFADRPVDLGSRCTVFMNSSVKQAQKDGATVENISAGLSISVVKNALYKVIRAVDSKAIGREIVVQGGTFLNDAVLRAFEQEIGHDVIRPTIAGLMGAYGAALYAHEKAQAAGKATELSTLLSKEALEEFTHSVKAITCRGCSNSCKLTVNTFSGGRKFISGNRCEKPVTGVKSTEAQYNMFEEKRKLLARYTYLSLIHISEPTRHAQIS
;
A
#
# COMPACT_ATOMS: atom_id res chain seq x y z
N LYS A 1 19.54 -6.13 1.92
CA LYS A 1 20.67 -6.90 2.38
C LYS A 1 21.83 -5.95 2.67
N VAL A 2 22.49 -6.14 3.80
CA VAL A 2 23.63 -5.30 4.21
C VAL A 2 24.83 -6.22 4.39
N GLU A 3 25.97 -5.86 3.78
CA GLU A 3 27.24 -6.55 3.95
C GLU A 3 28.32 -5.54 4.34
N ASN A 4 29.07 -5.82 5.39
CA ASN A 4 30.13 -4.94 5.90
C ASN A 4 29.69 -3.47 6.14
N GLY A 5 28.45 -3.28 6.59
CA GLY A 5 27.87 -1.96 6.84
C GLY A 5 27.40 -1.19 5.60
N VAL A 6 27.46 -1.81 4.42
CA VAL A 6 27.00 -1.21 3.15
C VAL A 6 25.78 -1.96 2.64
N ILE A 7 24.83 -1.24 2.07
CA ILE A 7 23.67 -1.84 1.40
C ILE A 7 24.17 -2.53 0.13
N ASP A 8 24.06 -3.87 0.12
CA ASP A 8 24.46 -4.73 -1.00
C ASP A 8 23.31 -4.93 -1.98
N ASP A 9 22.10 -5.16 -1.48
CA ASP A 9 20.92 -5.38 -2.33
C ASP A 9 19.64 -4.86 -1.68
N ILE A 10 18.69 -4.42 -2.52
CA ILE A 10 17.39 -3.90 -2.10
C ILE A 10 16.30 -4.60 -2.92
N PHE A 11 15.41 -5.31 -2.23
CA PHE A 11 14.22 -5.90 -2.83
C PHE A 11 13.00 -5.03 -2.52
N LEU A 12 12.39 -4.48 -3.55
CA LEU A 12 11.19 -3.66 -3.43
C LEU A 12 9.97 -4.45 -3.93
N ASN A 13 8.89 -4.40 -3.17
CA ASN A 13 7.59 -4.87 -3.64
C ASN A 13 6.68 -3.68 -3.91
N GLU A 14 6.64 -3.24 -5.13
CA GLU A 14 5.84 -2.09 -5.54
C GLU A 14 4.33 -2.41 -5.64
N ALA A 15 3.97 -3.68 -5.78
CA ALA A 15 2.62 -4.03 -6.22
C ALA A 15 1.70 -4.58 -5.13
N CYS A 16 2.19 -5.25 -4.09
CA CYS A 16 1.31 -6.12 -3.30
C CYS A 16 1.52 -6.14 -1.78
N SER A 17 2.66 -5.69 -1.24
CA SER A 17 2.96 -5.83 0.19
C SER A 17 2.54 -4.65 1.05
N SER A 18 2.26 -3.51 0.44
CA SER A 18 1.84 -2.30 1.17
C SER A 18 0.51 -2.47 1.93
N GLY A 19 -0.24 -3.52 1.62
CA GLY A 19 -1.53 -3.81 2.25
C GLY A 19 -1.53 -4.98 3.23
N CYS A 20 -0.41 -5.66 3.48
CA CYS A 20 -0.41 -6.89 4.30
C CYS A 20 -0.90 -6.66 5.74
N GLY A 21 -0.50 -5.59 6.40
CA GLY A 21 -0.96 -5.25 7.74
C GLY A 21 -2.43 -4.84 7.78
N SER A 22 -2.86 -3.97 6.87
CA SER A 22 -4.26 -3.54 6.76
C SER A 22 -5.20 -4.68 6.35
N PHE A 23 -4.69 -5.62 5.57
CA PHE A 23 -5.43 -6.82 5.21
C PHE A 23 -5.72 -7.72 6.43
N LEU A 24 -4.71 -7.99 7.26
CA LEU A 24 -4.90 -8.72 8.51
C LEU A 24 -5.88 -8.01 9.44
N GLN A 25 -5.77 -6.68 9.56
CA GLN A 25 -6.69 -5.86 10.34
C GLN A 25 -8.13 -5.94 9.81
N THR A 26 -8.31 -5.94 8.49
CA THR A 26 -9.63 -6.07 7.87
C THR A 26 -10.26 -7.43 8.18
N PHE A 27 -9.46 -8.51 8.15
CA PHE A 27 -9.96 -9.84 8.51
C PHE A 27 -10.27 -9.96 9.99
N ALA A 28 -9.40 -9.45 10.88
CA ALA A 28 -9.67 -9.41 12.31
C ALA A 28 -11.01 -8.70 12.59
N GLY A 29 -11.19 -7.49 12.03
CA GLY A 29 -12.43 -6.72 12.18
C GLY A 29 -13.67 -7.43 11.61
N ALA A 30 -13.55 -8.10 10.46
CA ALA A 30 -14.64 -8.87 9.87
C ALA A 30 -15.07 -10.08 10.72
N LEU A 31 -14.15 -10.60 11.53
CA LEU A 31 -14.37 -11.69 12.48
C LEU A 31 -14.73 -11.20 13.89
N GLY A 32 -14.78 -9.88 14.11
CA GLY A 32 -15.16 -9.26 15.39
C GLY A 32 -14.03 -9.17 16.41
N TYR A 33 -12.76 -9.23 15.98
CA TYR A 33 -11.58 -9.18 16.84
C TYR A 33 -10.77 -7.89 16.62
N SER A 34 -10.07 -7.45 17.66
CA SER A 34 -8.96 -6.51 17.50
C SER A 34 -7.80 -7.19 16.78
N ILE A 35 -6.91 -6.43 16.16
CA ILE A 35 -5.75 -7.04 15.48
C ILE A 35 -4.80 -7.71 16.48
N GLU A 36 -4.70 -7.17 17.68
CA GLU A 36 -3.90 -7.70 18.79
C GLU A 36 -4.44 -9.04 19.30
N ASP A 37 -5.76 -9.13 19.50
CA ASP A 37 -6.39 -10.39 19.95
C ASP A 37 -6.36 -11.44 18.85
N PHE A 38 -6.56 -11.03 17.60
CA PHE A 38 -6.44 -11.91 16.44
C PHE A 38 -5.04 -12.48 16.29
N ALA A 39 -4.01 -11.66 16.55
CA ALA A 39 -2.62 -12.12 16.57
C ALA A 39 -2.36 -13.15 17.69
N LYS A 40 -2.85 -12.87 18.90
CA LYS A 40 -2.71 -13.81 20.04
C LYS A 40 -3.37 -15.14 19.75
N LEU A 41 -4.57 -15.15 19.18
CA LEU A 41 -5.26 -16.38 18.78
C LEU A 41 -4.41 -17.19 17.81
N GLY A 42 -3.80 -16.54 16.80
CA GLY A 42 -2.96 -17.21 15.81
C GLY A 42 -1.71 -17.88 16.39
N LEU A 43 -1.18 -17.38 17.53
CA LEU A 43 -0.02 -18.01 18.20
C LEU A 43 -0.32 -19.39 18.77
N PHE A 44 -1.56 -19.65 19.14
CA PHE A 44 -1.98 -20.89 19.80
C PHE A 44 -2.78 -21.83 18.89
N ALA A 45 -2.71 -21.59 17.57
CA ALA A 45 -3.36 -22.43 16.58
C ALA A 45 -2.74 -23.83 16.56
N ASP A 46 -3.59 -24.86 16.64
CA ASP A 46 -3.18 -26.27 16.59
C ASP A 46 -3.04 -26.79 15.17
N ARG A 47 -3.83 -26.25 14.24
CA ARG A 47 -3.87 -26.66 12.83
C ARG A 47 -4.06 -25.46 11.91
N PRO A 48 -3.01 -24.66 11.67
CA PRO A 48 -3.10 -23.50 10.76
C PRO A 48 -3.66 -23.89 9.39
N VAL A 49 -4.60 -23.08 8.88
CA VAL A 49 -5.18 -23.31 7.55
C VAL A 49 -4.14 -23.02 6.48
N ASP A 50 -3.94 -23.94 5.54
CA ASP A 50 -3.08 -23.67 4.39
C ASP A 50 -3.81 -22.75 3.38
N LEU A 51 -3.44 -21.50 3.37
CA LEU A 51 -3.96 -20.49 2.43
C LEU A 51 -3.01 -20.27 1.24
N GLY A 52 -1.90 -21.01 1.20
CA GLY A 52 -0.86 -20.83 0.18
C GLY A 52 -0.14 -19.50 0.28
N SER A 53 0.54 -19.10 -0.80
CA SER A 53 1.27 -17.83 -0.92
C SER A 53 0.64 -16.89 -1.97
N ARG A 54 -0.67 -16.88 -2.07
CA ARG A 54 -1.39 -16.06 -3.06
C ARG A 54 -1.45 -14.59 -2.61
N CYS A 55 -1.71 -13.71 -3.58
CA CYS A 55 -2.01 -12.31 -3.28
C CYS A 55 -3.19 -12.21 -2.32
N THR A 56 -3.09 -11.32 -1.34
CA THR A 56 -4.08 -11.10 -0.28
C THR A 56 -5.51 -10.89 -0.80
N VAL A 57 -5.67 -10.26 -1.96
CA VAL A 57 -6.98 -10.04 -2.59
C VAL A 57 -7.71 -11.35 -2.88
N PHE A 58 -6.98 -12.39 -3.28
CA PHE A 58 -7.56 -13.70 -3.60
C PHE A 58 -7.75 -14.60 -2.37
N MET A 59 -7.21 -14.22 -1.21
CA MET A 59 -7.38 -15.01 0.01
C MET A 59 -8.79 -14.97 0.60
N ASN A 60 -9.59 -13.94 0.28
CA ASN A 60 -10.97 -13.84 0.74
C ASN A 60 -11.79 -15.11 0.48
N SER A 61 -11.65 -15.66 -0.73
CA SER A 61 -12.35 -16.89 -1.11
C SER A 61 -11.86 -18.10 -0.32
N SER A 62 -10.56 -18.20 -0.11
CA SER A 62 -9.95 -19.31 0.64
C SER A 62 -10.30 -19.25 2.12
N VAL A 63 -10.33 -18.05 2.73
CA VAL A 63 -10.76 -17.89 4.12
C VAL A 63 -12.24 -18.21 4.29
N LYS A 64 -13.12 -17.75 3.39
CA LYS A 64 -14.54 -18.11 3.41
C LYS A 64 -14.76 -19.62 3.26
N GLN A 65 -13.95 -20.28 2.44
CA GLN A 65 -14.02 -21.72 2.30
C GLN A 65 -13.57 -22.41 3.59
N ALA A 66 -12.45 -22.01 4.18
CA ALA A 66 -11.97 -22.53 5.45
C ALA A 66 -13.02 -22.39 6.58
N GLN A 67 -13.71 -21.25 6.63
CA GLN A 67 -14.82 -21.05 7.58
C GLN A 67 -15.96 -22.04 7.36
N LYS A 68 -16.35 -22.29 6.10
CA LYS A 68 -17.37 -23.27 5.76
C LYS A 68 -16.96 -24.71 6.12
N ASP A 69 -15.66 -24.99 6.01
CA ASP A 69 -15.08 -26.27 6.36
C ASP A 69 -14.88 -26.43 7.88
N GLY A 70 -15.30 -25.44 8.68
CA GLY A 70 -15.27 -25.49 10.15
C GLY A 70 -13.93 -25.13 10.77
N ALA A 71 -13.04 -24.43 10.05
CA ALA A 71 -11.79 -23.95 10.63
C ALA A 71 -12.05 -22.91 11.73
N THR A 72 -11.30 -23.02 12.84
CA THR A 72 -11.41 -22.07 13.95
C THR A 72 -10.74 -20.74 13.60
N VAL A 73 -11.06 -19.70 14.36
CA VAL A 73 -10.48 -18.36 14.16
C VAL A 73 -8.97 -18.38 14.38
N GLU A 74 -8.50 -19.16 15.36
CA GLU A 74 -7.08 -19.36 15.65
C GLU A 74 -6.35 -19.91 14.41
N ASN A 75 -6.91 -20.97 13.83
CA ASN A 75 -6.33 -21.63 12.66
C ASN A 75 -6.35 -20.75 11.40
N ILE A 76 -7.36 -19.90 11.25
CA ILE A 76 -7.44 -18.90 10.18
C ILE A 76 -6.41 -17.80 10.40
N SER A 77 -6.26 -17.26 11.61
CA SER A 77 -5.30 -16.22 11.95
C SER A 77 -3.87 -16.67 11.70
N ALA A 78 -3.52 -17.87 12.14
CA ALA A 78 -2.21 -18.47 11.88
C ALA A 78 -1.98 -18.67 10.37
N GLY A 79 -2.96 -19.24 9.67
CA GLY A 79 -2.87 -19.45 8.23
C GLY A 79 -2.67 -18.16 7.42
N LEU A 80 -3.35 -17.07 7.81
CA LEU A 80 -3.16 -15.76 7.21
C LEU A 80 -1.76 -15.21 7.47
N SER A 81 -1.27 -15.34 8.71
CA SER A 81 0.08 -14.88 9.09
C SER A 81 1.17 -15.63 8.31
N ILE A 82 1.05 -16.95 8.20
CA ILE A 82 1.97 -17.79 7.41
C ILE A 82 1.91 -17.41 5.92
N SER A 83 0.72 -17.20 5.38
CA SER A 83 0.54 -16.84 3.97
C SER A 83 1.15 -15.48 3.61
N VAL A 84 1.01 -14.49 4.48
CA VAL A 84 1.63 -13.17 4.32
C VAL A 84 3.15 -13.30 4.29
N VAL A 85 3.73 -14.06 5.21
CA VAL A 85 5.16 -14.33 5.29
C VAL A 85 5.67 -15.04 4.04
N LYS A 86 5.03 -16.13 3.65
CA LYS A 86 5.40 -16.90 2.43
C LYS A 86 5.34 -16.03 1.18
N ASN A 87 4.35 -15.15 1.08
CA ASN A 87 4.26 -14.21 -0.04
C ASN A 87 5.48 -13.26 -0.06
N ALA A 88 5.83 -12.67 1.09
CA ALA A 88 6.98 -11.78 1.19
C ALA A 88 8.30 -12.50 0.84
N LEU A 89 8.54 -13.66 1.42
CA LEU A 89 9.79 -14.41 1.24
C LEU A 89 9.95 -14.93 -0.20
N TYR A 90 8.93 -15.63 -0.70
CA TYR A 90 9.08 -16.36 -1.95
C TYR A 90 8.72 -15.58 -3.21
N LYS A 91 7.84 -14.59 -3.10
CA LYS A 91 7.43 -13.81 -4.28
C LYS A 91 8.12 -12.46 -4.40
N VAL A 92 8.44 -11.83 -3.28
CA VAL A 92 9.10 -10.53 -3.28
C VAL A 92 10.61 -10.70 -3.22
N ILE A 93 11.11 -11.28 -2.13
CA ILE A 93 12.54 -11.47 -1.92
C ILE A 93 13.07 -12.58 -2.84
N ARG A 94 12.19 -13.52 -3.25
CA ARG A 94 12.54 -14.70 -4.06
C ARG A 94 13.63 -15.54 -3.41
N ALA A 95 13.58 -15.63 -2.10
CA ALA A 95 14.51 -16.46 -1.34
C ALA A 95 14.35 -17.93 -1.76
N VAL A 96 15.43 -18.53 -2.25
CA VAL A 96 15.46 -19.95 -2.62
C VAL A 96 15.57 -20.81 -1.38
N ASP A 97 16.32 -20.33 -0.38
CA ASP A 97 16.41 -20.93 0.94
C ASP A 97 16.60 -19.85 2.02
N SER A 98 16.49 -20.24 3.29
CA SER A 98 16.66 -19.34 4.43
C SER A 98 18.09 -18.77 4.55
N LYS A 99 19.09 -19.46 4.01
CA LYS A 99 20.49 -19.01 4.04
C LYS A 99 20.74 -17.80 3.13
N ALA A 100 19.93 -17.66 2.07
CA ALA A 100 20.03 -16.52 1.15
C ALA A 100 19.66 -15.19 1.82
N ILE A 101 18.91 -15.21 2.93
CA ILE A 101 18.45 -13.99 3.63
C ILE A 101 19.53 -13.44 4.56
N GLY A 102 20.47 -14.27 5.01
CA GLY A 102 21.53 -13.92 5.95
C GLY A 102 21.27 -14.47 7.36
N ARG A 103 22.20 -14.20 8.29
CA ARG A 103 22.13 -14.71 9.67
C ARG A 103 21.48 -13.73 10.63
N GLU A 104 21.83 -12.46 10.51
CA GLU A 104 21.33 -11.38 11.35
C GLU A 104 20.17 -10.69 10.64
N ILE A 105 18.94 -11.04 11.00
CA ILE A 105 17.74 -10.51 10.37
C ILE A 105 17.05 -9.56 11.34
N VAL A 106 16.91 -8.30 10.92
CA VAL A 106 16.16 -7.28 11.65
C VAL A 106 14.82 -7.06 10.94
N VAL A 107 13.74 -7.28 11.66
CA VAL A 107 12.39 -7.02 11.16
C VAL A 107 11.84 -5.72 11.71
N GLN A 108 11.15 -4.94 10.86
CA GLN A 108 10.64 -3.63 11.22
C GLN A 108 9.32 -3.32 10.49
N GLY A 109 8.63 -2.29 10.94
CA GLY A 109 7.32 -1.90 10.44
C GLY A 109 6.17 -2.43 11.28
N GLY A 110 4.98 -1.82 11.11
CA GLY A 110 3.79 -2.12 11.91
C GLY A 110 3.31 -3.57 11.81
N THR A 111 3.50 -4.22 10.67
CA THR A 111 3.10 -5.62 10.46
C THR A 111 3.81 -6.58 11.41
N PHE A 112 5.08 -6.32 11.73
CA PHE A 112 5.86 -7.13 12.66
C PHE A 112 5.56 -6.87 14.14
N LEU A 113 4.68 -5.91 14.48
CA LEU A 113 4.09 -5.82 15.82
C LEU A 113 3.09 -6.94 16.09
N ASN A 114 2.61 -7.61 15.05
CA ASN A 114 1.80 -8.81 15.14
C ASN A 114 2.68 -10.02 15.44
N ASP A 115 2.53 -10.59 16.64
CA ASP A 115 3.36 -11.70 17.11
C ASP A 115 3.14 -13.00 16.31
N ALA A 116 1.95 -13.23 15.77
CA ALA A 116 1.70 -14.40 14.92
C ALA A 116 2.46 -14.28 13.59
N VAL A 117 2.58 -13.08 13.02
CA VAL A 117 3.39 -12.83 11.82
C VAL A 117 4.88 -12.99 12.14
N LEU A 118 5.33 -12.44 13.26
CA LEU A 118 6.72 -12.61 13.72
C LEU A 118 7.07 -14.08 13.84
N ARG A 119 6.26 -14.85 14.56
CA ARG A 119 6.48 -16.27 14.78
C ARG A 119 6.43 -17.08 13.49
N ALA A 120 5.47 -16.78 12.61
CA ALA A 120 5.40 -17.42 11.28
C ALA A 120 6.66 -17.14 10.45
N PHE A 121 7.22 -15.94 10.55
CA PHE A 121 8.45 -15.56 9.86
C PHE A 121 9.65 -16.37 10.40
N GLU A 122 9.83 -16.42 11.72
CA GLU A 122 10.89 -17.21 12.38
C GLU A 122 10.80 -18.70 12.03
N GLN A 123 9.59 -19.25 12.02
CA GLN A 123 9.37 -20.66 11.65
C GLN A 123 9.73 -20.93 10.18
N GLU A 124 9.40 -20.01 9.29
CA GLU A 124 9.66 -20.19 7.86
C GLU A 124 11.15 -20.07 7.52
N ILE A 125 11.89 -19.21 8.22
CA ILE A 125 13.34 -19.05 8.02
C ILE A 125 14.18 -20.00 8.88
N GLY A 126 13.60 -20.59 9.92
CA GLY A 126 14.25 -21.59 10.78
C GLY A 126 15.14 -21.04 11.89
N HIS A 127 15.07 -19.74 12.20
CA HIS A 127 15.81 -19.12 13.32
C HIS A 127 15.13 -17.83 13.79
N ASP A 128 15.50 -17.38 14.99
CA ASP A 128 14.96 -16.15 15.58
C ASP A 128 15.44 -14.91 14.83
N VAL A 129 14.65 -13.83 14.92
CA VAL A 129 14.94 -12.55 14.30
C VAL A 129 14.93 -11.41 15.34
N ILE A 130 15.58 -10.32 15.02
CA ILE A 130 15.64 -9.13 15.88
C ILE A 130 14.47 -8.21 15.54
N ARG A 131 13.53 -8.07 16.47
CA ARG A 131 12.47 -7.06 16.39
C ARG A 131 12.78 -5.94 17.39
N PRO A 132 13.21 -4.75 16.94
CA PRO A 132 13.44 -3.61 17.83
C PRO A 132 12.15 -3.19 18.56
N THR A 133 12.28 -2.66 19.77
CA THR A 133 11.13 -2.14 20.54
C THR A 133 10.37 -1.04 19.82
N ILE A 134 11.05 -0.30 18.95
CA ILE A 134 10.48 0.76 18.10
C ILE A 134 10.24 0.31 16.66
N ALA A 135 10.01 -1.00 16.44
CA ALA A 135 9.88 -1.58 15.09
C ALA A 135 8.93 -0.80 14.18
N GLY A 136 7.81 -0.30 14.70
CA GLY A 136 6.84 0.52 13.95
C GLY A 136 7.35 1.91 13.57
N LEU A 137 8.37 2.42 14.24
CA LEU A 137 8.94 3.77 14.04
C LEU A 137 10.32 3.75 13.37
N MET A 138 10.86 2.58 13.06
CA MET A 138 12.21 2.45 12.51
C MET A 138 12.43 3.24 11.22
N GLY A 139 11.40 3.30 10.34
CA GLY A 139 11.47 4.11 9.13
C GLY A 139 11.60 5.61 9.43
N ALA A 140 10.83 6.12 10.37
CA ALA A 140 10.92 7.53 10.82
C ALA A 140 12.27 7.82 11.49
N TYR A 141 12.76 6.90 12.31
CA TYR A 141 14.07 7.01 12.96
C TYR A 141 15.19 7.05 11.93
N GLY A 142 15.18 6.13 10.94
CA GLY A 142 16.15 6.13 9.86
C GLY A 142 16.11 7.40 9.01
N ALA A 143 14.92 7.92 8.72
CA ALA A 143 14.76 9.19 8.01
C ALA A 143 15.33 10.37 8.79
N ALA A 144 15.15 10.39 10.12
CA ALA A 144 15.72 11.42 10.99
C ALA A 144 17.26 11.37 11.01
N LEU A 145 17.85 10.17 11.11
CA LEU A 145 19.31 9.99 11.02
C LEU A 145 19.85 10.47 9.68
N TYR A 146 19.21 10.08 8.59
CA TYR A 146 19.62 10.52 7.25
C TYR A 146 19.50 12.03 7.07
N ALA A 147 18.42 12.64 7.56
CA ALA A 147 18.25 14.09 7.50
C ALA A 147 19.34 14.81 8.32
N HIS A 148 19.68 14.28 9.50
CA HIS A 148 20.76 14.82 10.34
C HIS A 148 22.12 14.76 9.63
N GLU A 149 22.46 13.61 9.06
CA GLU A 149 23.69 13.43 8.28
C GLU A 149 23.78 14.42 7.11
N LYS A 150 22.68 14.58 6.35
CA LYS A 150 22.62 15.54 5.24
C LYS A 150 22.74 16.98 5.70
N ALA A 151 22.13 17.34 6.81
CA ALA A 151 22.24 18.68 7.39
C ALA A 151 23.68 18.97 7.85
N GLN A 152 24.34 18.01 8.47
CA GLN A 152 25.75 18.12 8.86
C GLN A 152 26.66 18.30 7.64
N ALA A 153 26.51 17.45 6.63
CA ALA A 153 27.31 17.52 5.40
C ALA A 153 27.12 18.85 4.63
N ALA A 154 25.91 19.43 4.71
CA ALA A 154 25.61 20.72 4.11
C ALA A 154 26.03 21.94 4.98
N GLY A 155 26.61 21.72 6.17
CA GLY A 155 26.90 22.80 7.12
C GLY A 155 25.69 23.48 7.75
N LYS A 156 24.52 22.85 7.67
CA LYS A 156 23.23 23.39 8.08
C LYS A 156 22.71 22.83 9.41
N ALA A 157 23.50 22.07 10.12
CA ALA A 157 23.11 21.41 11.38
C ALA A 157 22.67 22.38 12.50
N THR A 158 23.07 23.65 12.40
CA THR A 158 22.74 24.72 13.35
C THR A 158 21.66 25.68 12.83
N GLU A 159 21.13 25.49 11.62
CA GLU A 159 20.02 26.31 11.12
C GLU A 159 18.78 26.06 11.96
N LEU A 160 18.03 27.14 12.21
CA LEU A 160 16.76 27.06 12.93
C LEU A 160 15.75 26.21 12.13
N SER A 161 15.03 25.37 12.84
CA SER A 161 13.94 24.58 12.24
C SER A 161 12.86 25.48 11.66
N THR A 162 12.29 25.05 10.51
CA THR A 162 11.10 25.67 9.92
C THR A 162 9.80 25.17 10.55
N LEU A 163 9.88 24.31 11.57
CA LEU A 163 8.72 23.87 12.32
C LEU A 163 8.09 25.06 13.05
N LEU A 164 6.77 25.05 13.13
CA LEU A 164 6.02 26.05 13.88
C LEU A 164 6.38 25.93 15.36
N SER A 165 6.46 27.09 16.05
CA SER A 165 6.58 27.12 17.51
C SER A 165 5.33 26.52 18.18
N LYS A 166 5.41 26.23 19.47
CA LYS A 166 4.27 25.71 20.23
C LYS A 166 3.10 26.69 20.19
N GLU A 167 3.37 27.97 20.36
CA GLU A 167 2.39 29.05 20.33
C GLU A 167 1.74 29.18 18.96
N ALA A 168 2.53 29.11 17.88
CA ALA A 168 2.05 29.14 16.51
C ALA A 168 1.23 27.89 16.15
N LEU A 169 1.50 26.74 16.81
CA LEU A 169 0.69 25.53 16.65
C LEU A 169 -0.65 25.62 17.39
N GLU A 170 -0.68 26.23 18.56
CA GLU A 170 -1.92 26.47 19.33
C GLU A 170 -2.87 27.45 18.60
N GLU A 171 -2.31 28.44 17.89
CA GLU A 171 -3.07 29.38 17.06
C GLU A 171 -3.37 28.84 15.66
N PHE A 172 -2.81 27.69 15.31
CA PHE A 172 -2.95 27.14 13.98
C PHE A 172 -4.38 26.68 13.70
N THR A 173 -5.01 27.32 12.74
CA THR A 173 -6.35 26.94 12.29
C THR A 173 -6.35 26.61 10.80
N HIS A 174 -7.21 25.72 10.40
CA HIS A 174 -7.47 25.49 9.00
C HIS A 174 -8.97 25.27 8.75
N SER A 175 -9.41 25.66 7.56
CA SER A 175 -10.76 25.41 7.07
C SER A 175 -10.71 24.51 5.83
N VAL A 176 -11.70 23.64 5.72
CA VAL A 176 -11.81 22.69 4.60
C VAL A 176 -13.06 22.99 3.80
N LYS A 177 -12.93 23.15 2.49
CA LYS A 177 -14.05 23.37 1.59
C LYS A 177 -14.02 22.37 0.44
N ALA A 178 -15.09 21.62 0.27
CA ALA A 178 -15.27 20.76 -0.90
C ALA A 178 -15.91 21.59 -2.04
N ILE A 179 -15.28 21.54 -3.21
CA ILE A 179 -15.77 22.21 -4.42
C ILE A 179 -15.68 21.29 -5.63
N THR A 180 -16.44 21.60 -6.67
CA THR A 180 -16.30 20.88 -7.95
C THR A 180 -15.54 21.78 -8.93
N CYS A 181 -14.44 21.25 -9.48
CA CYS A 181 -13.70 21.93 -10.54
C CYS A 181 -14.55 22.01 -11.81
N ARG A 182 -14.62 23.21 -12.39
CA ARG A 182 -15.33 23.46 -13.66
C ARG A 182 -14.37 23.74 -14.82
N GLY A 183 -13.09 23.39 -14.67
CA GLY A 183 -12.06 23.69 -15.66
C GLY A 183 -12.07 22.79 -16.90
N CYS A 184 -12.74 21.62 -16.84
CA CYS A 184 -12.88 20.67 -17.96
C CYS A 184 -14.01 19.67 -17.65
N SER A 185 -14.28 18.75 -18.59
CA SER A 185 -15.31 17.72 -18.48
C SER A 185 -15.11 16.73 -17.33
N ASN A 186 -13.90 16.61 -16.75
CA ASN A 186 -13.64 15.71 -15.64
C ASN A 186 -14.36 16.09 -14.33
N SER A 187 -14.74 17.37 -14.18
CA SER A 187 -15.52 17.85 -13.01
C SER A 187 -15.00 17.33 -11.66
N CYS A 188 -13.67 17.37 -11.46
CA CYS A 188 -13.00 16.82 -10.29
C CYS A 188 -13.61 17.36 -8.99
N LYS A 189 -13.83 16.48 -8.01
CA LYS A 189 -14.17 16.86 -6.65
C LYS A 189 -12.87 17.28 -5.95
N LEU A 190 -12.78 18.55 -5.59
CA LEU A 190 -11.60 19.15 -4.96
C LEU A 190 -11.86 19.41 -3.49
N THR A 191 -10.85 19.15 -2.67
CA THR A 191 -10.80 19.58 -1.29
C THR A 191 -9.81 20.73 -1.19
N VAL A 192 -10.29 21.91 -0.81
CA VAL A 192 -9.48 23.10 -0.60
C VAL A 192 -9.28 23.29 0.89
N ASN A 193 -8.05 23.11 1.36
CA ASN A 193 -7.64 23.44 2.71
C ASN A 193 -7.06 24.85 2.71
N THR A 194 -7.61 25.72 3.53
CA THR A 194 -7.09 27.07 3.74
C THR A 194 -6.54 27.16 5.16
N PHE A 195 -5.26 27.49 5.27
CA PHE A 195 -4.55 27.57 6.55
C PHE A 195 -4.47 28.99 7.07
N SER A 196 -4.21 29.13 8.37
CA SER A 196 -3.82 30.40 8.97
C SER A 196 -2.69 31.03 8.14
N GLY A 197 -2.81 32.30 7.82
CA GLY A 197 -1.90 33.01 6.88
C GLY A 197 -2.29 32.94 5.41
N GLY A 198 -3.49 32.40 5.08
CA GLY A 198 -4.07 32.45 3.73
C GLY A 198 -3.51 31.44 2.72
N ARG A 199 -2.53 30.61 3.11
CA ARG A 199 -2.02 29.54 2.24
C ARG A 199 -3.10 28.50 1.97
N LYS A 200 -3.16 28.02 0.72
CA LYS A 200 -4.14 27.02 0.30
C LYS A 200 -3.43 25.78 -0.19
N PHE A 201 -3.99 24.64 0.18
CA PHE A 201 -3.64 23.33 -0.38
C PHE A 201 -4.87 22.71 -1.01
N ILE A 202 -4.75 22.35 -2.29
CA ILE A 202 -5.83 21.75 -3.07
C ILE A 202 -5.49 20.30 -3.37
N SER A 203 -6.40 19.40 -3.06
CA SER A 203 -6.30 17.98 -3.37
C SER A 203 -7.52 17.49 -4.14
N GLY A 204 -7.41 16.26 -4.72
CA GLY A 204 -8.44 15.69 -5.57
C GLY A 204 -8.39 16.16 -7.04
N ASN A 205 -7.42 17.01 -7.38
CA ASN A 205 -7.16 17.44 -8.75
C ASN A 205 -6.47 16.32 -9.57
N ARG A 206 -6.85 16.23 -10.82
CA ARG A 206 -6.20 15.33 -11.81
C ARG A 206 -5.27 16.08 -12.75
N CYS A 207 -5.12 17.38 -12.58
CA CYS A 207 -4.22 18.25 -13.34
C CYS A 207 -3.89 19.49 -12.50
N GLU A 208 -2.89 20.26 -12.92
CA GLU A 208 -2.39 21.43 -12.19
C GLU A 208 -3.29 22.67 -12.29
N LYS A 209 -4.29 22.69 -13.18
CA LYS A 209 -5.16 23.88 -13.40
C LYS A 209 -5.77 24.45 -12.11
N PRO A 210 -6.31 23.65 -11.18
CA PRO A 210 -6.91 24.20 -9.96
C PRO A 210 -5.89 24.83 -9.01
N VAL A 211 -4.62 24.41 -9.11
CA VAL A 211 -3.52 24.86 -8.24
C VAL A 211 -2.85 26.10 -8.82
N THR A 212 -2.52 26.05 -10.10
CA THR A 212 -1.73 27.11 -10.78
C THR A 212 -2.59 28.25 -11.34
N GLY A 213 -3.89 28.01 -11.53
CA GLY A 213 -4.78 28.96 -12.22
C GLY A 213 -4.48 29.11 -13.72
N VAL A 214 -3.43 28.47 -14.22
CA VAL A 214 -3.01 28.59 -15.61
C VAL A 214 -3.96 27.77 -16.48
N LYS A 215 -4.68 28.43 -17.37
CA LYS A 215 -5.33 27.74 -18.48
C LYS A 215 -4.21 27.29 -19.41
N SER A 216 -4.02 25.98 -19.54
CA SER A 216 -3.08 25.48 -20.55
C SER A 216 -3.51 26.01 -21.91
N THR A 217 -2.66 26.81 -22.53
CA THR A 217 -2.84 27.32 -23.88
C THR A 217 -2.57 26.24 -24.94
N GLU A 218 -1.96 25.13 -24.53
CA GLU A 218 -1.80 23.98 -25.39
C GLU A 218 -3.13 23.25 -25.56
N ALA A 219 -3.52 23.01 -26.79
CA ALA A 219 -4.65 22.17 -27.12
C ALA A 219 -4.45 20.81 -26.46
N GLN A 220 -5.24 20.51 -25.43
CA GLN A 220 -5.18 19.20 -24.79
C GLN A 220 -5.61 18.16 -25.85
N TYR A 221 -4.67 17.31 -26.24
CA TYR A 221 -4.98 16.18 -27.09
C TYR A 221 -6.04 15.33 -26.41
N ASN A 222 -7.20 15.22 -27.04
CA ASN A 222 -8.24 14.32 -26.57
C ASN A 222 -7.86 12.90 -27.02
N MET A 223 -7.11 12.20 -26.17
CA MET A 223 -6.66 10.84 -26.46
C MET A 223 -7.83 9.87 -26.73
N PHE A 224 -9.03 10.19 -26.24
CA PHE A 224 -10.24 9.40 -26.51
C PHE A 224 -10.71 9.58 -27.96
N GLU A 225 -10.64 10.80 -28.49
CA GLU A 225 -10.95 11.06 -29.91
C GLU A 225 -9.92 10.45 -30.83
N GLU A 226 -8.64 10.56 -30.50
CA GLU A 226 -7.57 9.90 -31.26
C GLU A 226 -7.73 8.38 -31.26
N LYS A 227 -8.03 7.79 -30.10
CA LYS A 227 -8.35 6.36 -30.02
C LYS A 227 -9.54 5.98 -30.91
N ARG A 228 -10.62 6.77 -30.91
CA ARG A 228 -11.77 6.54 -31.79
C ARG A 228 -11.40 6.63 -33.26
N LYS A 229 -10.63 7.64 -33.66
CA LYS A 229 -10.15 7.80 -35.04
C LYS A 229 -9.30 6.62 -35.48
N LEU A 230 -8.37 6.17 -34.61
CA LEU A 230 -7.54 5.00 -34.88
C LEU A 230 -8.38 3.72 -35.00
N LEU A 231 -9.32 3.49 -34.12
CA LEU A 231 -10.20 2.32 -34.19
C LEU A 231 -11.06 2.36 -35.44
N ALA A 232 -11.64 3.49 -35.82
CA ALA A 232 -12.44 3.65 -37.01
C ALA A 232 -11.61 3.45 -38.29
N ARG A 233 -10.32 3.81 -38.27
CA ARG A 233 -9.40 3.64 -39.43
C ARG A 233 -9.17 2.18 -39.78
N TYR A 234 -9.28 1.28 -38.83
CA TYR A 234 -9.04 -0.16 -38.99
C TYR A 234 -10.34 -0.98 -38.92
N THR A 235 -11.49 -0.33 -38.93
CA THR A 235 -12.78 -1.04 -38.91
C THR A 235 -13.10 -1.49 -40.34
N TYR A 236 -13.05 -2.80 -40.57
CA TYR A 236 -13.54 -3.40 -41.82
C TYR A 236 -15.03 -3.75 -41.64
N LEU A 237 -15.87 -3.12 -42.43
CA LEU A 237 -17.27 -3.52 -42.55
C LEU A 237 -17.32 -4.81 -43.37
N SER A 238 -17.45 -5.95 -42.71
CA SER A 238 -17.73 -7.19 -43.40
C SER A 238 -19.22 -7.30 -43.74
N LEU A 239 -19.56 -8.03 -44.80
CA LEU A 239 -20.95 -8.30 -45.20
C LEU A 239 -21.76 -8.94 -44.05
N ILE A 240 -21.13 -9.71 -43.15
CA ILE A 240 -21.75 -10.31 -41.97
C ILE A 240 -22.22 -9.22 -40.98
N HIS A 241 -21.45 -8.16 -40.81
CA HIS A 241 -21.84 -7.04 -39.91
C HIS A 241 -22.94 -6.18 -40.52
N ILE A 242 -23.11 -6.20 -41.83
CA ILE A 242 -24.15 -5.42 -42.54
C ILE A 242 -25.45 -6.23 -42.62
N SER A 243 -25.37 -7.54 -42.85
CA SER A 243 -26.52 -8.38 -43.10
C SER A 243 -27.15 -9.04 -41.87
N GLU A 244 -26.43 -9.16 -40.75
CA GLU A 244 -26.91 -9.79 -39.53
C GLU A 244 -26.56 -9.00 -38.23
N PRO A 245 -26.92 -7.72 -38.11
CA PRO A 245 -26.61 -6.96 -36.87
C PRO A 245 -27.42 -7.44 -35.67
N THR A 246 -28.43 -8.30 -35.86
CA THR A 246 -29.36 -8.72 -34.80
C THR A 246 -29.08 -10.11 -34.24
N ARG A 247 -28.25 -10.94 -34.88
CA ARG A 247 -28.01 -12.31 -34.39
C ARG A 247 -27.17 -12.38 -33.11
N HIS A 248 -26.32 -11.40 -32.85
CA HIS A 248 -25.55 -11.35 -31.59
C HIS A 248 -26.31 -10.80 -30.38
N ALA A 249 -27.46 -10.18 -30.60
CA ALA A 249 -28.30 -9.68 -29.51
C ALA A 249 -29.29 -10.74 -28.94
N GLN A 250 -29.34 -11.91 -29.54
CA GLN A 250 -30.26 -12.99 -29.11
C GLN A 250 -29.59 -14.12 -28.32
N ILE A 251 -28.27 -13.99 -28.02
CA ILE A 251 -27.56 -14.96 -27.18
C ILE A 251 -27.07 -14.24 -25.92
N SER A 252 -27.98 -13.80 -25.09
CA SER A 252 -27.73 -13.40 -23.71
C SER A 252 -28.87 -13.87 -22.82
#